data_5a39da7ba4c4c62c3fafb17c12cd4b06
#
_entry.id   5a39da7ba4c4c62c3fafb17c12cd4b06
#
_cell.length_a   1.000
_cell.length_b   1.000
_cell.length_c   1.000
_cell.angle_alpha   90.00
_cell.angle_beta   90.00
_cell.angle_gamma   90.00
#
_symmetry.space_group_name_H-M   'P 1'
#
loop_
_entity.id
_entity.type
_entity.pdbx_description
1 polymer ?
#
loop_
_entity_poly.entity_id
_entity_poly.type
_entity_poly.pdbx_seq_one_letter_code
_entity_poly.pdbx_strand_id
1 'polypeptide(L)'
;MTLKNLFFDLDGTILESSRGILNSFRYTFDEMGHPQLSDAELNTFIGPPLEATFETLAKGDDAWAEKAIVTYRKYYAAKGMLEAEPYDGILEMLENLQQHDYKLFIATSQKEDVAQNMLAGLKLSQHFKGIFGNTPQAHSKTLVLKKSLDLTQSTPNTSAMIGDREYDIIGGQENKVAKTIGVLWGFGDETELKNAGSDILIAHPQQLLEIIR
;
A
#
# COMPACT_ATOMS: atom_id res chain seq x y z
N MET A 1 -0.70 5.71 26.03
CA MET A 1 -1.73 6.46 25.26
C MET A 1 -2.52 5.44 24.46
N THR A 2 -3.83 5.57 24.37
CA THR A 2 -4.68 4.61 23.64
C THR A 2 -4.76 5.03 22.18
N LEU A 3 -4.50 4.10 21.25
CA LEU A 3 -4.69 4.31 19.82
C LEU A 3 -6.17 4.54 19.50
N LYS A 4 -6.43 5.38 18.50
CA LYS A 4 -7.79 5.71 18.01
C LYS A 4 -7.88 5.65 16.49
N ASN A 5 -6.80 5.97 15.81
CA ASN A 5 -6.77 6.11 14.36
C ASN A 5 -5.75 5.11 13.78
N LEU A 6 -6.19 4.27 12.86
CA LEU A 6 -5.37 3.26 12.23
C LEU A 6 -5.28 3.56 10.73
N PHE A 7 -4.08 3.81 10.26
CA PHE A 7 -3.76 4.06 8.85
C PHE A 7 -3.14 2.81 8.26
N PHE A 8 -3.77 2.25 7.26
CA PHE A 8 -3.32 1.04 6.58
C PHE A 8 -2.76 1.37 5.22
N ASP A 9 -1.69 0.70 4.83
CA ASP A 9 -1.40 0.58 3.41
C ASP A 9 -2.47 -0.28 2.73
N LEU A 10 -2.47 -0.31 1.41
CA LEU A 10 -3.46 -1.03 0.61
C LEU A 10 -2.88 -2.32 0.04
N ASP A 11 -1.94 -2.18 -0.92
CA ASP A 11 -1.34 -3.29 -1.64
C ASP A 11 -0.34 -4.02 -0.73
N GLY A 12 -0.53 -5.33 -0.52
CA GLY A 12 0.30 -6.11 0.41
C GLY A 12 -0.14 -6.06 1.87
N THR A 13 -1.07 -5.18 2.22
CA THR A 13 -1.55 -5.04 3.60
C THR A 13 -3.03 -5.40 3.73
N ILE A 14 -3.90 -4.74 2.98
CA ILE A 14 -5.34 -5.04 2.91
C ILE A 14 -5.62 -5.98 1.74
N LEU A 15 -4.98 -5.73 0.59
CA LEU A 15 -5.21 -6.45 -0.65
C LEU A 15 -3.99 -7.24 -1.11
N GLU A 16 -4.22 -8.49 -1.47
CA GLU A 16 -3.33 -9.27 -2.32
C GLU A 16 -3.55 -8.79 -3.77
N SER A 17 -2.66 -7.92 -4.25
CA SER A 17 -2.75 -7.28 -5.57
C SER A 17 -1.65 -7.72 -6.54
N SER A 18 -0.79 -8.66 -6.13
CA SER A 18 0.37 -9.10 -6.93
C SER A 18 -0.03 -9.53 -8.34
N ARG A 19 -1.10 -10.31 -8.47
CA ARG A 19 -1.57 -10.80 -9.76
C ARG A 19 -1.85 -9.68 -10.75
N GLY A 20 -2.58 -8.66 -10.34
CA GLY A 20 -2.90 -7.52 -11.19
C GLY A 20 -1.68 -6.68 -11.53
N ILE A 21 -0.77 -6.49 -10.57
CA ILE A 21 0.49 -5.79 -10.76
C ILE A 21 1.37 -6.54 -11.76
N LEU A 22 1.60 -7.84 -11.55
CA LEU A 22 2.43 -8.66 -12.43
C LEU A 22 1.88 -8.74 -13.86
N ASN A 23 0.58 -8.92 -14.00
CA ASN A 23 -0.08 -8.94 -15.31
C ASN A 23 0.05 -7.59 -16.03
N SER A 24 0.05 -6.48 -15.30
CA SER A 24 0.25 -5.15 -15.87
C SER A 24 1.69 -4.96 -16.38
N PHE A 25 2.69 -5.47 -15.65
CA PHE A 25 4.09 -5.50 -16.14
C PHE A 25 4.22 -6.37 -17.40
N ARG A 26 3.69 -7.59 -17.38
CA ARG A 26 3.75 -8.50 -18.55
C ARG A 26 3.11 -7.89 -19.78
N TYR A 27 1.91 -7.32 -19.62
CA TYR A 27 1.25 -6.59 -20.71
C TYR A 27 2.09 -5.43 -21.24
N THR A 28 2.69 -4.65 -20.32
CA THR A 28 3.53 -3.53 -20.71
C THR A 28 4.76 -3.99 -21.50
N PHE A 29 5.42 -5.05 -21.07
CA PHE A 29 6.58 -5.60 -21.77
C PHE A 29 6.22 -6.11 -23.17
N ASP A 30 5.08 -6.78 -23.34
CA ASP A 30 4.58 -7.20 -24.65
C ASP A 30 4.34 -6.00 -25.57
N GLU A 31 3.62 -4.98 -25.11
CA GLU A 31 3.31 -3.79 -25.89
C GLU A 31 4.55 -2.94 -26.24
N MET A 32 5.58 -2.97 -25.40
CA MET A 32 6.81 -2.22 -25.56
C MET A 32 7.91 -3.00 -26.28
N GLY A 33 7.67 -4.28 -26.62
CA GLY A 33 8.67 -5.16 -27.21
C GLY A 33 9.87 -5.44 -26.28
N HIS A 34 9.66 -5.32 -24.97
CA HIS A 34 10.68 -5.64 -23.96
C HIS A 34 10.64 -7.15 -23.65
N PRO A 35 11.80 -7.80 -23.43
CA PRO A 35 11.81 -9.19 -22.99
C PRO A 35 10.98 -9.40 -21.71
N GLN A 36 10.23 -10.49 -21.67
CA GLN A 36 9.53 -10.89 -20.45
C GLN A 36 10.52 -11.27 -19.35
N LEU A 37 10.19 -10.88 -18.13
CA LEU A 37 10.94 -11.22 -16.91
C LEU A 37 10.29 -12.39 -16.20
N SER A 38 11.07 -13.10 -15.40
CA SER A 38 10.56 -14.16 -14.53
C SER A 38 9.67 -13.58 -13.41
N ASP A 39 8.81 -14.41 -12.83
CA ASP A 39 7.95 -14.01 -11.70
C ASP A 39 8.79 -13.54 -10.51
N ALA A 40 9.94 -14.15 -10.26
CA ALA A 40 10.85 -13.74 -9.21
C ALA A 40 11.39 -12.31 -9.41
N GLU A 41 11.73 -11.95 -10.63
CA GLU A 41 12.18 -10.59 -10.98
C GLU A 41 11.02 -9.60 -10.89
N LEU A 42 9.84 -9.94 -11.42
CA LEU A 42 8.66 -9.09 -11.39
C LEU A 42 8.20 -8.81 -9.94
N ASN A 43 8.30 -9.78 -9.04
CA ASN A 43 7.93 -9.61 -7.64
C ASN A 43 8.78 -8.54 -6.94
N THR A 44 10.01 -8.28 -7.39
CA THR A 44 10.84 -7.19 -6.83
C THR A 44 10.31 -5.80 -7.17
N PHE A 45 9.40 -5.68 -8.13
CA PHE A 45 8.78 -4.42 -8.55
C PHE A 45 7.51 -4.07 -7.76
N ILE A 46 7.06 -4.98 -6.89
CA ILE A 46 5.92 -4.73 -6.03
C ILE A 46 6.39 -3.95 -4.79
N GLY A 47 5.81 -2.77 -4.57
CA GLY A 47 6.12 -1.88 -3.45
C GLY A 47 6.95 -0.65 -3.82
N PRO A 48 8.05 -0.73 -4.59
CA PRO A 48 8.72 0.46 -5.09
C PRO A 48 7.81 1.36 -5.94
N PRO A 49 8.07 2.68 -5.98
CA PRO A 49 7.36 3.58 -6.89
C PRO A 49 7.47 3.12 -8.34
N LEU A 50 6.35 3.09 -9.04
CA LEU A 50 6.26 2.63 -10.43
C LEU A 50 7.23 3.37 -11.36
N GLU A 51 7.36 4.67 -11.18
CA GLU A 51 8.25 5.54 -11.93
C GLU A 51 9.70 5.07 -11.79
N ALA A 52 10.17 4.90 -10.56
CA ALA A 52 11.54 4.46 -10.28
C ALA A 52 11.84 3.08 -10.88
N THR A 53 10.86 2.18 -10.89
CA THR A 53 10.99 0.86 -11.51
C THR A 53 11.19 0.99 -13.02
N PHE A 54 10.35 1.77 -13.73
CA PHE A 54 10.48 1.92 -15.17
C PHE A 54 11.70 2.77 -15.57
N GLU A 55 12.11 3.76 -14.78
CA GLU A 55 13.37 4.49 -15.00
C GLU A 55 14.58 3.55 -14.93
N THR A 56 14.59 2.64 -13.96
CA THR A 56 15.64 1.61 -13.84
C THR A 56 15.66 0.68 -15.04
N LEU A 57 14.51 0.21 -15.50
CA LEU A 57 14.38 -0.68 -16.66
C LEU A 57 14.75 0.02 -17.97
N ALA A 58 14.48 1.31 -18.09
CA ALA A 58 14.75 2.13 -19.27
C ALA A 58 16.26 2.36 -19.54
N LYS A 59 17.11 2.21 -18.51
CA LYS A 59 18.57 2.40 -18.63
C LYS A 59 18.98 3.74 -19.29
N GLY A 60 18.22 4.81 -19.02
CA GLY A 60 18.46 6.14 -19.55
C GLY A 60 17.64 6.51 -20.79
N ASP A 61 16.71 5.67 -21.21
CA ASP A 61 15.72 6.02 -22.24
C ASP A 61 14.43 6.54 -21.57
N ASP A 62 14.43 7.83 -21.24
CA ASP A 62 13.31 8.49 -20.54
C ASP A 62 12.00 8.40 -21.34
N ALA A 63 12.08 8.47 -22.69
CA ALA A 63 10.89 8.36 -23.54
C ALA A 63 10.26 6.97 -23.48
N TRP A 64 11.10 5.93 -23.39
CA TRP A 64 10.63 4.56 -23.18
C TRP A 64 9.98 4.43 -21.81
N ALA A 65 10.60 4.96 -20.74
CA ALA A 65 10.05 4.91 -19.37
C ALA A 65 8.67 5.56 -19.29
N GLU A 66 8.53 6.78 -19.80
CA GLU A 66 7.24 7.48 -19.84
C GLU A 66 6.14 6.69 -20.54
N LYS A 67 6.45 6.15 -21.72
CA LYS A 67 5.50 5.34 -22.50
C LYS A 67 5.13 4.04 -21.76
N ALA A 68 6.09 3.39 -21.13
CA ALA A 68 5.87 2.16 -20.36
C ALA A 68 4.96 2.43 -19.14
N ILE A 69 5.20 3.52 -18.40
CA ILE A 69 4.35 3.95 -17.28
C ILE A 69 2.90 4.17 -17.75
N VAL A 70 2.70 4.86 -18.86
CA VAL A 70 1.36 5.11 -19.42
C VAL A 70 0.68 3.79 -19.80
N THR A 71 1.43 2.88 -20.45
CA THR A 71 0.92 1.56 -20.88
C THR A 71 0.52 0.70 -19.68
N TYR A 72 1.38 0.65 -18.65
CA TYR A 72 1.10 -0.04 -17.39
C TYR A 72 -0.18 0.48 -16.73
N ARG A 73 -0.26 1.79 -16.53
CA ARG A 73 -1.41 2.43 -15.89
C ARG A 73 -2.72 2.19 -16.61
N LYS A 74 -2.67 2.18 -17.95
CA LYS A 74 -3.85 1.88 -18.77
C LYS A 74 -4.37 0.46 -18.54
N TYR A 75 -3.49 -0.53 -18.52
CA TYR A 75 -3.89 -1.91 -18.24
C TYR A 75 -4.33 -2.09 -16.79
N TYR A 76 -3.56 -1.56 -15.85
CA TYR A 76 -3.86 -1.67 -14.42
C TYR A 76 -5.24 -1.08 -14.10
N ALA A 77 -5.54 0.12 -14.57
CA ALA A 77 -6.86 0.74 -14.35
C ALA A 77 -8.02 0.00 -15.02
N ALA A 78 -7.79 -0.65 -16.17
CA ALA A 78 -8.84 -1.34 -16.91
C ALA A 78 -9.10 -2.78 -16.40
N LYS A 79 -8.05 -3.47 -15.94
CA LYS A 79 -8.09 -4.89 -15.59
C LYS A 79 -7.34 -5.22 -14.29
N GLY A 80 -6.09 -4.81 -14.17
CA GLY A 80 -5.21 -5.24 -13.08
C GLY A 80 -5.78 -4.94 -11.70
N MET A 81 -6.37 -3.77 -11.50
CA MET A 81 -6.99 -3.40 -10.22
C MET A 81 -8.17 -4.29 -9.81
N LEU A 82 -8.80 -5.00 -10.77
CA LEU A 82 -9.92 -5.92 -10.52
C LEU A 82 -9.44 -7.34 -10.18
N GLU A 83 -8.15 -7.61 -10.30
CA GLU A 83 -7.54 -8.90 -10.00
C GLU A 83 -7.02 -8.99 -8.56
N ALA A 84 -7.25 -7.96 -7.75
CA ALA A 84 -6.91 -7.92 -6.32
C ALA A 84 -8.04 -8.51 -5.47
N GLU A 85 -7.66 -9.11 -4.34
CA GLU A 85 -8.61 -9.62 -3.35
C GLU A 85 -8.10 -9.33 -1.92
N PRO A 86 -8.99 -9.20 -0.91
CA PRO A 86 -8.56 -9.06 0.47
C PRO A 86 -7.77 -10.28 0.94
N TYR A 87 -6.70 -10.07 1.71
CA TYR A 87 -6.05 -11.20 2.39
C TYR A 87 -7.00 -11.89 3.36
N ASP A 88 -6.75 -13.17 3.61
CA ASP A 88 -7.51 -13.98 4.56
C ASP A 88 -7.55 -13.31 5.96
N GLY A 89 -8.75 -13.18 6.52
CA GLY A 89 -8.97 -12.58 7.83
C GLY A 89 -9.06 -11.04 7.86
N ILE A 90 -8.80 -10.35 6.75
CA ILE A 90 -8.87 -8.87 6.68
C ILE A 90 -10.29 -8.36 6.98
N LEU A 91 -11.32 -8.95 6.38
CA LEU A 91 -12.70 -8.50 6.60
C LEU A 91 -13.09 -8.60 8.07
N GLU A 92 -12.80 -9.74 8.70
CA GLU A 92 -13.06 -9.97 10.12
C GLU A 92 -12.28 -8.98 11.00
N MET A 93 -11.00 -8.73 10.69
CA MET A 93 -10.18 -7.75 11.39
C MET A 93 -10.81 -6.34 11.31
N LEU A 94 -11.19 -5.87 10.11
CA LEU A 94 -11.78 -4.55 9.91
C LEU A 94 -13.09 -4.38 10.69
N GLU A 95 -13.97 -5.38 10.66
CA GLU A 95 -15.23 -5.40 11.40
C GLU A 95 -14.98 -5.35 12.91
N ASN A 96 -14.06 -6.17 13.42
CA ASN A 96 -13.69 -6.20 14.83
C ASN A 96 -13.12 -4.86 15.31
N LEU A 97 -12.25 -4.22 14.51
CA LEU A 97 -11.70 -2.90 14.83
C LEU A 97 -12.79 -1.82 14.89
N GLN A 98 -13.76 -1.86 13.97
CA GLN A 98 -14.88 -0.91 13.97
C GLN A 98 -15.79 -1.11 15.20
N GLN A 99 -16.04 -2.35 15.62
CA GLN A 99 -16.81 -2.65 16.85
C GLN A 99 -16.13 -2.13 18.13
N HIS A 100 -14.82 -1.88 18.08
CA HIS A 100 -14.04 -1.30 19.19
C HIS A 100 -13.77 0.21 19.00
N ASP A 101 -14.56 0.89 18.15
CA ASP A 101 -14.53 2.34 17.92
C ASP A 101 -13.21 2.88 17.31
N TYR A 102 -12.36 2.03 16.70
CA TYR A 102 -11.22 2.52 15.94
C TYR A 102 -11.67 3.18 14.64
N LYS A 103 -11.03 4.29 14.30
CA LYS A 103 -11.21 4.96 13.01
C LYS A 103 -10.17 4.41 12.03
N LEU A 104 -10.64 3.82 10.93
CA LEU A 104 -9.81 3.17 9.94
C LEU A 104 -9.65 4.07 8.72
N PHE A 105 -8.43 4.17 8.21
CA PHE A 105 -8.06 4.99 7.06
C PHE A 105 -7.10 4.20 6.17
N ILE A 106 -7.11 4.51 4.87
CA ILE A 106 -6.08 4.07 3.94
C ILE A 106 -5.09 5.21 3.72
N ALA A 107 -3.78 4.88 3.74
CA ALA A 107 -2.66 5.75 3.38
C ALA A 107 -1.70 4.97 2.49
N THR A 108 -1.91 5.00 1.17
CA THR A 108 -1.21 4.15 0.18
C THR A 108 -0.33 4.94 -0.79
N SER A 109 0.72 4.29 -1.30
CA SER A 109 1.52 4.80 -2.42
C SER A 109 0.81 4.69 -3.78
N GLN A 110 -0.30 3.94 -3.86
CA GLN A 110 -1.16 3.88 -5.04
C GLN A 110 -1.79 5.24 -5.30
N LYS A 111 -2.10 5.56 -6.57
CA LYS A 111 -2.86 6.78 -6.89
C LYS A 111 -4.20 6.79 -6.16
N GLU A 112 -4.56 7.96 -5.61
CA GLU A 112 -5.72 8.11 -4.74
C GLU A 112 -7.04 7.70 -5.43
N ASP A 113 -7.24 8.11 -6.66
CA ASP A 113 -8.41 7.76 -7.47
C ASP A 113 -8.48 6.25 -7.78
N VAL A 114 -7.34 5.62 -8.03
CA VAL A 114 -7.24 4.17 -8.27
C VAL A 114 -7.57 3.41 -6.99
N ALA A 115 -6.98 3.78 -5.85
CA ALA A 115 -7.26 3.17 -4.55
C ALA A 115 -8.74 3.27 -4.17
N GLN A 116 -9.37 4.43 -4.40
CA GLN A 116 -10.80 4.63 -4.18
C GLN A 116 -11.65 3.71 -5.05
N ASN A 117 -11.32 3.60 -6.34
CA ASN A 117 -12.05 2.74 -7.29
C ASN A 117 -11.88 1.25 -6.95
N MET A 118 -10.67 0.82 -6.56
CA MET A 118 -10.41 -0.56 -6.13
C MET A 118 -11.28 -0.94 -4.94
N LEU A 119 -11.22 -0.13 -3.87
CA LEU A 119 -11.97 -0.40 -2.65
C LEU A 119 -13.50 -0.32 -2.87
N ALA A 120 -13.97 0.57 -3.75
CA ALA A 120 -15.37 0.64 -4.12
C ALA A 120 -15.81 -0.62 -4.89
N GLY A 121 -15.02 -1.06 -5.87
CA GLY A 121 -15.28 -2.28 -6.65
C GLY A 121 -15.32 -3.54 -5.79
N LEU A 122 -14.44 -3.62 -4.79
CA LEU A 122 -14.37 -4.73 -3.83
C LEU A 122 -15.36 -4.59 -2.66
N LYS A 123 -16.16 -3.52 -2.63
CA LYS A 123 -17.11 -3.22 -1.54
C LYS A 123 -16.45 -3.11 -0.16
N LEU A 124 -15.24 -2.56 -0.12
CA LEU A 124 -14.47 -2.35 1.11
C LEU A 124 -14.49 -0.90 1.60
N SER A 125 -14.89 0.05 0.76
CA SER A 125 -14.88 1.49 1.09
C SER A 125 -15.64 1.84 2.36
N GLN A 126 -16.69 1.08 2.69
CA GLN A 126 -17.51 1.33 3.88
C GLN A 126 -16.75 1.09 5.20
N HIS A 127 -15.64 0.36 5.18
CA HIS A 127 -14.83 0.13 6.38
C HIS A 127 -13.94 1.31 6.74
N PHE A 128 -13.68 2.22 5.79
CA PHE A 128 -12.71 3.31 5.97
C PHE A 128 -13.40 4.68 6.05
N LYS A 129 -12.95 5.52 6.99
CA LYS A 129 -13.40 6.91 7.12
C LYS A 129 -12.77 7.85 6.10
N GLY A 130 -11.68 7.42 5.44
CA GLY A 130 -10.99 8.15 4.38
C GLY A 130 -9.99 7.25 3.66
N ILE A 131 -9.81 7.51 2.38
CA ILE A 131 -8.89 6.80 1.50
C ILE A 131 -7.96 7.85 0.91
N PHE A 132 -6.69 7.79 1.27
CA PHE A 132 -5.66 8.73 0.87
C PHE A 132 -4.58 7.99 0.09
N GLY A 133 -4.21 8.54 -1.04
CA GLY A 133 -3.22 7.98 -1.93
C GLY A 133 -2.27 9.03 -2.49
N ASN A 134 -1.42 8.57 -3.39
CA ASN A 134 -0.47 9.42 -4.11
C ASN A 134 -1.20 10.48 -4.95
N THR A 135 -0.74 11.70 -4.80
CA THR A 135 -1.16 12.88 -5.58
C THR A 135 0.08 13.72 -5.90
N PRO A 136 0.03 14.68 -6.84
CA PRO A 136 1.17 15.56 -7.13
C PRO A 136 1.74 16.28 -5.90
N GLN A 137 0.92 16.54 -4.88
CA GLN A 137 1.31 17.23 -3.65
C GLN A 137 1.77 16.27 -2.54
N ALA A 138 1.45 14.98 -2.66
CA ALA A 138 1.80 13.93 -1.70
C ALA A 138 2.22 12.67 -2.47
N HIS A 139 3.48 12.63 -2.90
CA HIS A 139 4.03 11.63 -3.83
C HIS A 139 4.91 10.57 -3.15
N SER A 140 5.02 10.59 -1.82
CA SER A 140 5.69 9.57 -1.01
C SER A 140 4.78 9.10 0.12
N LYS A 141 5.04 7.90 0.67
CA LYS A 141 4.28 7.37 1.81
C LYS A 141 4.24 8.36 2.98
N THR A 142 5.35 8.99 3.31
CA THR A 142 5.46 10.02 4.36
C THR A 142 4.52 11.19 4.11
N LEU A 143 4.49 11.72 2.88
CA LEU A 143 3.64 12.85 2.52
C LEU A 143 2.16 12.46 2.46
N VAL A 144 1.84 11.25 2.01
CA VAL A 144 0.46 10.73 2.01
C VAL A 144 -0.04 10.60 3.44
N LEU A 145 0.75 9.99 4.33
CA LEU A 145 0.36 9.84 5.74
C LEU A 145 0.23 11.21 6.42
N LYS A 146 1.15 12.14 6.16
CA LYS A 146 1.05 13.52 6.66
C LYS A 146 -0.27 14.18 6.22
N LYS A 147 -0.56 14.17 4.91
CA LYS A 147 -1.81 14.67 4.35
C LYS A 147 -3.03 14.05 5.03
N SER A 148 -3.02 12.73 5.23
CA SER A 148 -4.15 12.02 5.83
C SER A 148 -4.35 12.38 7.30
N LEU A 149 -3.28 12.52 8.09
CA LEU A 149 -3.33 13.00 9.47
C LEU A 149 -3.93 14.40 9.55
N ASP A 150 -3.45 15.32 8.69
CA ASP A 150 -3.91 16.72 8.67
C ASP A 150 -5.40 16.81 8.30
N LEU A 151 -5.83 16.14 7.22
CA LEU A 151 -7.21 16.19 6.73
C LEU A 151 -8.22 15.51 7.67
N THR A 152 -7.79 14.47 8.37
CA THR A 152 -8.64 13.76 9.33
C THR A 152 -8.59 14.36 10.74
N GLN A 153 -7.74 15.38 10.95
CA GLN A 153 -7.44 15.96 12.26
C GLN A 153 -7.00 14.90 13.28
N SER A 154 -6.33 13.84 12.80
CA SER A 154 -5.82 12.77 13.63
C SER A 154 -4.49 13.18 14.26
N THR A 155 -4.37 13.02 15.58
CA THR A 155 -3.11 13.32 16.25
C THR A 155 -2.15 12.15 16.14
N PRO A 156 -0.86 12.38 15.79
CA PRO A 156 0.13 11.28 15.68
C PRO A 156 0.20 10.40 16.92
N ASN A 157 0.15 10.98 18.12
CA ASN A 157 0.23 10.26 19.40
C ASN A 157 -0.92 9.28 19.69
N THR A 158 -1.98 9.29 18.88
CA THR A 158 -3.11 8.36 18.98
C THR A 158 -3.33 7.61 17.68
N SER A 159 -2.35 7.63 16.79
CA SER A 159 -2.40 7.03 15.46
C SER A 159 -1.35 5.93 15.32
N ALA A 160 -1.65 4.92 14.51
CA ALA A 160 -0.70 3.91 14.07
C ALA A 160 -0.66 3.84 12.54
N MET A 161 0.52 3.56 11.98
CA MET A 161 0.69 3.16 10.57
C MET A 161 0.90 1.65 10.51
N ILE A 162 0.13 0.98 9.67
CA ILE A 162 0.16 -0.46 9.46
C ILE A 162 0.49 -0.73 7.99
N GLY A 163 1.55 -1.47 7.72
CA GLY A 163 1.96 -1.77 6.36
C GLY A 163 2.97 -2.90 6.27
N ASP A 164 3.26 -3.35 5.06
CA ASP A 164 4.10 -4.51 4.79
C ASP A 164 5.49 -4.14 4.24
N ARG A 165 5.76 -2.85 3.97
CA ARG A 165 7.04 -2.39 3.43
C ARG A 165 7.73 -1.39 4.35
N GLU A 166 9.06 -1.26 4.18
CA GLU A 166 9.88 -0.28 4.89
C GLU A 166 9.35 1.15 4.76
N TYR A 167 8.76 1.51 3.61
CA TYR A 167 8.18 2.84 3.36
C TYR A 167 7.06 3.19 4.33
N ASP A 168 6.28 2.20 4.79
CA ASP A 168 5.20 2.39 5.75
C ASP A 168 5.76 2.71 7.12
N ILE A 169 6.78 1.95 7.51
CA ILE A 169 7.46 2.09 8.80
C ILE A 169 8.16 3.46 8.87
N ILE A 170 8.96 3.78 7.87
CA ILE A 170 9.65 5.08 7.76
C ILE A 170 8.64 6.23 7.73
N GLY A 171 7.59 6.11 6.90
CA GLY A 171 6.54 7.12 6.82
C GLY A 171 5.83 7.36 8.15
N GLY A 172 5.57 6.29 8.91
CA GLY A 172 5.00 6.35 10.25
C GLY A 172 5.93 7.07 11.25
N GLN A 173 7.22 6.70 11.26
CA GLN A 173 8.23 7.30 12.13
C GLN A 173 8.44 8.79 11.85
N GLU A 174 8.57 9.18 10.59
CA GLU A 174 8.76 10.58 10.19
C GLU A 174 7.54 11.46 10.58
N ASN A 175 6.34 10.89 10.54
CA ASN A 175 5.13 11.54 11.03
C ASN A 175 4.90 11.39 12.53
N LYS A 176 5.81 10.71 13.25
CA LYS A 176 5.78 10.54 14.70
C LYS A 176 4.49 9.90 15.20
N VAL A 177 3.94 8.95 14.44
CA VAL A 177 2.80 8.18 14.93
C VAL A 177 3.17 7.37 16.18
N ALA A 178 2.20 7.06 17.00
CA ALA A 178 2.43 6.38 18.28
C ALA A 178 2.97 4.95 18.09
N LYS A 179 2.65 4.30 16.97
CA LYS A 179 3.09 2.94 16.62
C LYS A 179 3.23 2.77 15.12
N THR A 180 4.28 2.04 14.73
CA THR A 180 4.43 1.45 13.41
C THR A 180 4.29 -0.07 13.54
N ILE A 181 3.44 -0.67 12.71
CA ILE A 181 3.12 -2.10 12.78
C ILE A 181 3.39 -2.72 11.42
N GLY A 182 4.42 -3.56 11.36
CA GLY A 182 4.75 -4.32 10.16
C GLY A 182 3.92 -5.60 10.07
N VAL A 183 3.37 -5.89 8.89
CA VAL A 183 2.63 -7.10 8.62
C VAL A 183 3.45 -8.06 7.77
N LEU A 184 3.45 -9.36 8.12
CA LEU A 184 4.31 -10.38 7.52
C LEU A 184 3.61 -11.24 6.45
N TRP A 185 2.36 -10.93 6.12
CA TRP A 185 1.62 -11.62 5.05
C TRP A 185 1.70 -10.90 3.69
N GLY A 186 2.34 -9.72 3.64
CA GLY A 186 2.48 -8.90 2.45
C GLY A 186 3.71 -9.22 1.60
N PHE A 187 4.21 -8.21 0.89
CA PHE A 187 5.33 -8.33 -0.07
C PHE A 187 6.70 -8.13 0.58
N GLY A 188 6.79 -7.38 1.69
CA GLY A 188 8.01 -7.19 2.46
C GLY A 188 8.31 -8.38 3.37
N ASP A 189 9.57 -8.54 3.74
CA ASP A 189 10.00 -9.58 4.66
C ASP A 189 10.28 -9.05 6.08
N GLU A 190 10.43 -9.97 7.00
CA GLU A 190 10.71 -9.65 8.41
C GLU A 190 11.99 -8.83 8.60
N THR A 191 13.01 -9.08 7.76
CA THR A 191 14.30 -8.41 7.83
C THR A 191 14.17 -6.95 7.38
N GLU A 192 13.45 -6.69 6.28
CA GLU A 192 13.13 -5.35 5.79
C GLU A 192 12.43 -4.52 6.87
N LEU A 193 11.36 -5.07 7.43
CA LEU A 193 10.56 -4.37 8.44
C LEU A 193 11.31 -4.12 9.75
N LYS A 194 12.15 -5.08 10.19
CA LYS A 194 13.02 -4.91 11.35
C LYS A 194 14.10 -3.85 11.13
N ASN A 195 14.72 -3.87 9.96
CA ASN A 195 15.75 -2.88 9.59
C ASN A 195 15.15 -1.47 9.47
N ALA A 196 13.92 -1.34 9.01
CA ALA A 196 13.17 -0.09 9.01
C ALA A 196 12.78 0.39 10.43
N GLY A 197 12.92 -0.46 11.45
CA GLY A 197 12.63 -0.12 12.84
C GLY A 197 11.14 -0.18 13.20
N SER A 198 10.39 -1.15 12.64
CA SER A 198 9.01 -1.39 13.03
C SER A 198 8.90 -1.65 14.53
N ASP A 199 7.96 -0.98 15.21
CA ASP A 199 7.73 -1.19 16.64
C ASP A 199 7.20 -2.59 16.94
N ILE A 200 6.35 -3.13 16.07
CA ILE A 200 5.68 -4.42 16.24
C ILE A 200 5.59 -5.11 14.89
N LEU A 201 5.78 -6.44 14.89
CA LEU A 201 5.49 -7.29 13.74
C LEU A 201 4.36 -8.25 14.07
N ILE A 202 3.44 -8.44 13.11
CA ILE A 202 2.34 -9.40 13.21
C ILE A 202 2.29 -10.30 11.99
N ALA A 203 1.98 -11.58 12.20
CA ALA A 203 1.92 -12.57 11.13
C ALA A 203 0.50 -12.81 10.61
N HIS A 204 -0.53 -12.41 11.37
CA HIS A 204 -1.93 -12.62 11.01
C HIS A 204 -2.79 -11.40 11.37
N PRO A 205 -3.79 -11.06 10.53
CA PRO A 205 -4.66 -9.88 10.76
C PRO A 205 -5.33 -9.85 12.13
N GLN A 206 -5.72 -11.02 12.67
CA GLN A 206 -6.40 -11.14 13.96
C GLN A 206 -5.56 -10.63 15.14
N GLN A 207 -4.23 -10.68 15.04
CA GLN A 207 -3.33 -10.22 16.09
C GLN A 207 -3.40 -8.69 16.29
N LEU A 208 -3.84 -7.93 15.28
CA LEU A 208 -3.83 -6.48 15.37
C LEU A 208 -4.63 -5.96 16.55
N LEU A 209 -5.85 -6.45 16.74
CA LEU A 209 -6.72 -6.00 17.85
C LEU A 209 -6.12 -6.34 19.23
N GLU A 210 -5.39 -7.45 19.34
CA GLU A 210 -4.77 -7.89 20.60
C GLU A 210 -3.64 -6.96 21.04
N ILE A 211 -2.86 -6.45 20.09
CA ILE A 211 -1.66 -5.65 20.37
C ILE A 211 -1.92 -4.16 20.54
N ILE A 212 -3.08 -3.65 20.10
CA ILE A 212 -3.43 -2.21 20.15
C ILE A 212 -4.41 -1.85 21.27
N ARG A 213 -4.92 -2.81 22.01
CA ARG A 213 -5.79 -2.63 23.18
C ARG A 213 -5.13 -1.95 24.37
#